data_ba8739bacb94ec2b922522b307b9aafb
#
_entry.id   ba8739bacb94ec2b922522b307b9aafb
#
_cell.length_a   1.000
_cell.length_b   1.000
_cell.length_c   1.000
_cell.angle_alpha   90.00
_cell.angle_beta   90.00
_cell.angle_gamma   90.00
#
_symmetry.space_group_name_H-M   'P 1'
#
loop_
_entity.id
_entity.type
_entity.pdbx_description
1 polymer ?
#
loop_
_entity_poly.entity_id
_entity_poly.type
_entity_poly.pdbx_seq_one_letter_code
_entity_poly.pdbx_strand_id
1 'polypeptide(L)'
;MNVSLCFCVRNCAEFLKDIFSNIERVKTLNINVYTIFIYDNCTDDSEHLLEEYKKNNNNVILRNIINESEFRTERIAKARNECLNIIYNELGNIKYHMMIDADNVCIRTWNVDVLNNYLNNFDNDNWDCISFNNDDYYDIWALMFDNFRHHCWGFSEGGGWDGVVGLLKKYIRFRLDTLQENSMEVLSAFNGICLYKTENFKGFYYDGLYSNFKKIITEEELTNTVNEFKKYNLDVKLDHSWVECCEHLFYHVSAFKKGLKIKISKFKIM
;
A
#
# COMPACT_ATOMS: atom_id res chain seq x y z
N MET A 1 4.29 0.92 -23.09
CA MET A 1 3.42 0.51 -21.98
C MET A 1 3.22 1.71 -21.06
N ASN A 2 1.97 2.00 -20.64
CA ASN A 2 1.68 3.12 -19.74
C ASN A 2 1.64 2.64 -18.30
N VAL A 3 2.35 3.35 -17.41
CA VAL A 3 2.40 3.11 -15.96
C VAL A 3 2.09 4.41 -15.23
N SER A 4 1.27 4.37 -14.18
CA SER A 4 0.97 5.51 -13.33
C SER A 4 1.63 5.36 -11.96
N LEU A 5 2.32 6.40 -11.49
CA LEU A 5 2.85 6.52 -10.14
C LEU A 5 1.95 7.48 -9.34
N CYS A 6 1.37 7.01 -8.25
CA CYS A 6 0.35 7.71 -7.48
C CYS A 6 0.84 8.00 -6.07
N PHE A 7 0.79 9.26 -5.68
CA PHE A 7 1.26 9.77 -4.40
C PHE A 7 0.15 10.56 -3.70
N CYS A 8 -0.04 10.29 -2.40
CA CYS A 8 -0.85 11.12 -1.53
C CYS A 8 0.08 11.99 -0.68
N VAL A 9 -0.06 13.31 -0.77
CA VAL A 9 0.88 14.28 -0.20
C VAL A 9 0.17 15.16 0.82
N ARG A 10 0.75 15.25 2.02
CA ARG A 10 0.38 16.24 3.03
C ARG A 10 1.58 16.56 3.90
N ASN A 11 2.12 17.77 3.78
CA ASN A 11 3.31 18.22 4.51
C ASN A 11 4.51 17.27 4.33
N CYS A 12 4.90 17.05 3.07
CA CYS A 12 5.98 16.12 2.68
C CYS A 12 7.17 16.87 2.02
N ALA A 13 7.26 18.19 2.15
CA ALA A 13 8.25 19.02 1.43
C ALA A 13 9.68 18.50 1.57
N GLU A 14 10.06 18.05 2.78
CA GLU A 14 11.41 17.54 3.05
C GLU A 14 11.75 16.26 2.26
N PHE A 15 10.75 15.47 1.83
CA PHE A 15 10.91 14.19 1.16
C PHE A 15 10.78 14.29 -0.37
N LEU A 16 10.12 15.33 -0.88
CA LEU A 16 9.73 15.42 -2.29
C LEU A 16 10.92 15.40 -3.25
N LYS A 17 12.07 15.97 -2.87
CA LYS A 17 13.27 15.98 -3.71
C LYS A 17 13.77 14.56 -4.02
N ASP A 18 13.79 13.69 -3.01
CA ASP A 18 14.22 12.30 -3.17
C ASP A 18 13.17 11.48 -3.92
N ILE A 19 11.89 11.75 -3.66
CA ILE A 19 10.77 11.16 -4.42
C ILE A 19 10.88 11.52 -5.90
N PHE A 20 11.10 12.79 -6.25
CA PHE A 20 11.29 13.21 -7.65
C PHE A 20 12.50 12.51 -8.29
N SER A 21 13.62 12.39 -7.57
CA SER A 21 14.79 11.65 -8.04
C SER A 21 14.44 10.19 -8.37
N ASN A 22 13.65 9.53 -7.53
CA ASN A 22 13.20 8.17 -7.76
C ASN A 22 12.23 8.07 -8.96
N ILE A 23 11.33 9.02 -9.14
CA ILE A 23 10.47 9.08 -10.33
C ILE A 23 11.31 9.20 -11.60
N GLU A 24 12.32 10.08 -11.62
CA GLU A 24 13.22 10.22 -12.78
C GLU A 24 13.97 8.90 -13.09
N ARG A 25 14.34 8.12 -12.06
CA ARG A 25 14.92 6.79 -12.27
C ARG A 25 13.92 5.82 -12.91
N VAL A 26 12.64 5.84 -12.51
CA VAL A 26 11.62 5.00 -13.16
C VAL A 26 11.41 5.40 -14.61
N LYS A 27 11.51 6.70 -14.95
CA LYS A 27 11.44 7.19 -16.33
C LYS A 27 12.58 6.71 -17.23
N THR A 28 13.71 6.23 -16.66
CA THR A 28 14.78 5.61 -17.47
C THR A 28 14.40 4.25 -18.04
N LEU A 29 13.35 3.63 -17.52
CA LEU A 29 12.81 2.39 -18.09
C LEU A 29 12.09 2.72 -19.42
N ASN A 30 12.06 1.76 -20.34
CA ASN A 30 11.38 1.93 -21.61
C ASN A 30 9.85 1.83 -21.48
N ILE A 31 9.27 2.72 -20.68
CA ILE A 31 7.85 2.82 -20.35
C ILE A 31 7.39 4.29 -20.39
N ASN A 32 6.10 4.51 -20.63
CA ASN A 32 5.50 5.83 -20.52
C ASN A 32 4.96 6.04 -19.10
N VAL A 33 5.56 6.96 -18.34
CA VAL A 33 5.22 7.22 -16.94
C VAL A 33 4.31 8.43 -16.84
N TYR A 34 3.18 8.24 -16.17
CA TYR A 34 2.31 9.29 -15.66
C TYR A 34 2.52 9.40 -14.15
N THR A 35 2.61 10.61 -13.62
CA THR A 35 2.76 10.83 -12.18
C THR A 35 1.56 11.60 -11.66
N ILE A 36 0.89 11.08 -10.65
CA ILE A 36 -0.29 11.69 -10.03
C ILE A 36 0.05 12.04 -8.60
N PHE A 37 -0.06 13.31 -8.24
CA PHE A 37 0.01 13.78 -6.87
C PHE A 37 -1.35 14.32 -6.43
N ILE A 38 -1.92 13.68 -5.43
CA ILE A 38 -3.11 14.19 -4.74
C ILE A 38 -2.65 14.79 -3.43
N TYR A 39 -2.93 16.07 -3.21
CA TYR A 39 -2.52 16.77 -2.00
C TYR A 39 -3.71 17.45 -1.31
N ASP A 40 -3.64 17.55 0.02
CA ASP A 40 -4.66 18.19 0.82
C ASP A 40 -4.03 19.00 1.95
N ASN A 41 -4.56 20.22 2.19
CA ASN A 41 -4.26 21.05 3.36
C ASN A 41 -2.76 21.12 3.73
N CYS A 42 -1.86 21.24 2.73
CA CYS A 42 -0.44 21.42 2.98
C CYS A 42 -0.19 22.80 3.62
N THR A 43 0.63 22.82 4.68
CA THR A 43 1.04 24.01 5.41
C THR A 43 2.54 24.30 5.30
N ASP A 44 3.27 23.41 4.61
CA ASP A 44 4.68 23.53 4.26
C ASP A 44 4.85 23.83 2.76
N ASP A 45 6.07 23.77 2.25
CA ASP A 45 6.38 24.05 0.84
C ASP A 45 5.98 22.95 -0.14
N SER A 46 5.26 21.90 0.30
CA SER A 46 4.90 20.76 -0.57
C SER A 46 4.20 21.19 -1.85
N GLU A 47 3.18 22.04 -1.76
CA GLU A 47 2.41 22.49 -2.93
C GLU A 47 3.30 23.25 -3.92
N HIS A 48 4.13 24.15 -3.44
CA HIS A 48 5.06 24.90 -4.27
C HIS A 48 6.03 23.98 -5.02
N LEU A 49 6.64 23.01 -4.33
CA LEU A 49 7.56 22.06 -4.93
C LEU A 49 6.89 21.17 -5.99
N LEU A 50 5.65 20.74 -5.74
CA LEU A 50 4.88 19.96 -6.71
C LEU A 50 4.57 20.78 -7.98
N GLU A 51 4.17 22.05 -7.83
CA GLU A 51 3.91 22.93 -8.98
C GLU A 51 5.19 23.22 -9.79
N GLU A 52 6.33 23.41 -9.14
CA GLU A 52 7.63 23.53 -9.82
C GLU A 52 8.00 22.23 -10.58
N TYR A 53 7.82 21.08 -9.96
CA TYR A 53 8.09 19.80 -10.62
C TYR A 53 7.20 19.59 -11.85
N LYS A 54 5.92 19.93 -11.76
CA LYS A 54 4.97 19.85 -12.87
C LYS A 54 5.36 20.74 -14.04
N LYS A 55 5.83 21.98 -13.81
CA LYS A 55 6.25 22.89 -14.91
C LYS A 55 7.29 22.27 -15.83
N ASN A 56 8.12 21.39 -15.31
CA ASN A 56 9.20 20.73 -16.06
C ASN A 56 8.84 19.32 -16.53
N ASN A 57 7.60 18.84 -16.29
CA ASN A 57 7.20 17.46 -16.53
C ASN A 57 5.77 17.38 -17.08
N ASN A 58 5.62 17.08 -18.38
CA ASN A 58 4.32 17.10 -19.08
C ASN A 58 3.30 16.05 -18.60
N ASN A 59 3.77 14.91 -18.08
CA ASN A 59 2.91 13.79 -17.65
C ASN A 59 2.67 13.82 -16.12
N VAL A 60 2.71 14.99 -15.50
CA VAL A 60 2.44 15.18 -14.08
C VAL A 60 1.05 15.80 -13.89
N ILE A 61 0.21 15.10 -13.14
CA ILE A 61 -1.12 15.55 -12.75
C ILE A 61 -1.08 15.92 -11.28
N LEU A 62 -1.45 17.15 -10.97
CA LEU A 62 -1.64 17.64 -9.60
C LEU A 62 -3.12 17.87 -9.34
N ARG A 63 -3.61 17.39 -8.21
CA ARG A 63 -4.97 17.62 -7.76
C ARG A 63 -4.98 17.98 -6.27
N ASN A 64 -5.47 19.18 -5.97
CA ASN A 64 -5.81 19.54 -4.60
C ASN A 64 -7.21 19.00 -4.28
N ILE A 65 -7.36 18.36 -3.14
CA ILE A 65 -8.66 17.90 -2.63
C ILE A 65 -8.97 18.56 -1.29
N ILE A 66 -10.23 18.92 -1.10
CA ILE A 66 -10.71 19.36 0.21
C ILE A 66 -11.08 18.10 1.01
N ASN A 67 -10.44 17.94 2.14
CA ASN A 67 -10.65 16.78 3.00
C ASN A 67 -10.90 17.24 4.44
N GLU A 68 -12.15 17.12 4.88
CA GLU A 68 -12.63 17.59 6.17
C GLU A 68 -12.69 16.47 7.24
N SER A 69 -12.40 15.23 6.86
CA SER A 69 -12.44 14.14 7.82
C SER A 69 -11.40 14.32 8.93
N GLU A 70 -11.80 14.08 10.17
CA GLU A 70 -10.89 14.02 11.32
C GLU A 70 -10.00 12.77 11.30
N PHE A 71 -10.45 11.70 10.62
CA PHE A 71 -9.74 10.42 10.56
C PHE A 71 -8.67 10.42 9.47
N ARG A 72 -7.43 10.11 9.87
CA ARG A 72 -6.27 10.08 8.97
C ARG A 72 -6.46 9.07 7.83
N THR A 73 -6.91 7.87 8.15
CA THR A 73 -7.09 6.77 7.18
C THR A 73 -8.19 7.08 6.16
N GLU A 74 -9.24 7.77 6.57
CA GLU A 74 -10.30 8.24 5.67
C GLU A 74 -9.79 9.31 4.69
N ARG A 75 -8.96 10.25 5.19
CA ARG A 75 -8.31 11.25 4.33
C ARG A 75 -7.41 10.60 3.27
N ILE A 76 -6.58 9.64 3.68
CA ILE A 76 -5.70 8.90 2.75
C ILE A 76 -6.52 8.08 1.77
N ALA A 77 -7.56 7.37 2.23
CA ALA A 77 -8.45 6.61 1.36
C ALA A 77 -9.10 7.49 0.29
N LYS A 78 -9.57 8.69 0.64
CA LYS A 78 -10.13 9.67 -0.31
C LYS A 78 -9.08 10.09 -1.35
N ALA A 79 -7.86 10.38 -0.93
CA ALA A 79 -6.78 10.76 -1.84
C ALA A 79 -6.39 9.61 -2.80
N ARG A 80 -6.28 8.38 -2.30
CA ARG A 80 -6.01 7.19 -3.13
C ARG A 80 -7.14 6.90 -4.11
N ASN A 81 -8.41 7.08 -3.69
CA ASN A 81 -9.56 6.94 -4.57
C ASN A 81 -9.58 8.00 -5.68
N GLU A 82 -9.11 9.22 -5.40
CA GLU A 82 -8.96 10.24 -6.44
C GLU A 82 -7.84 9.87 -7.44
N CYS A 83 -6.74 9.24 -6.99
CA CYS A 83 -5.77 8.66 -7.92
C CYS A 83 -6.43 7.63 -8.85
N LEU A 84 -7.24 6.71 -8.30
CA LEU A 84 -7.96 5.72 -9.10
C LEU A 84 -8.96 6.38 -10.06
N ASN A 85 -9.67 7.42 -9.62
CA ASN A 85 -10.57 8.19 -10.47
C ASN A 85 -9.85 8.78 -11.70
N ILE A 86 -8.70 9.41 -11.50
CA ILE A 86 -7.86 9.94 -12.59
C ILE A 86 -7.41 8.83 -13.53
N ILE A 87 -6.94 7.70 -12.99
CA ILE A 87 -6.48 6.56 -13.79
C ILE A 87 -7.60 6.02 -14.69
N TYR A 88 -8.79 5.78 -14.13
CA TYR A 88 -9.87 5.12 -14.87
C TYR A 88 -10.68 6.05 -15.77
N ASN A 89 -10.79 7.33 -15.41
CA ASN A 89 -11.70 8.25 -16.09
C ASN A 89 -11.01 9.35 -16.89
N GLU A 90 -9.75 9.71 -16.57
CA GLU A 90 -9.07 10.81 -17.25
C GLU A 90 -7.90 10.33 -18.13
N LEU A 91 -7.07 9.37 -17.64
CA LEU A 91 -5.90 8.91 -18.40
C LEU A 91 -6.24 7.80 -19.40
N GLY A 92 -7.07 6.84 -19.02
CA GLY A 92 -7.36 5.66 -19.82
C GLY A 92 -6.10 4.84 -20.15
N ASN A 93 -6.28 3.55 -20.45
CA ASN A 93 -5.22 2.65 -20.95
C ASN A 93 -3.93 2.61 -20.12
N ILE A 94 -4.03 2.71 -18.79
CA ILE A 94 -2.93 2.50 -17.86
C ILE A 94 -2.84 0.99 -17.56
N LYS A 95 -1.75 0.33 -17.99
CA LYS A 95 -1.57 -1.12 -17.79
C LYS A 95 -1.29 -1.43 -16.32
N TYR A 96 -0.43 -0.64 -15.68
CA TYR A 96 -0.09 -0.78 -14.26
C TYR A 96 -0.18 0.56 -13.56
N HIS A 97 -0.60 0.53 -12.30
CA HIS A 97 -0.44 1.68 -11.40
C HIS A 97 0.31 1.28 -10.14
N MET A 98 1.03 2.22 -9.58
CA MET A 98 1.70 2.09 -8.30
C MET A 98 1.09 3.08 -7.31
N MET A 99 0.75 2.59 -6.11
CA MET A 99 0.51 3.47 -4.96
C MET A 99 1.79 3.55 -4.15
N ILE A 100 2.19 4.76 -3.78
CA ILE A 100 3.49 5.04 -3.18
C ILE A 100 3.31 6.07 -2.07
N ASP A 101 3.88 5.82 -0.90
CA ASP A 101 3.93 6.82 0.16
C ASP A 101 4.90 7.94 -0.21
N ALA A 102 4.55 9.19 0.14
CA ALA A 102 5.36 10.37 -0.13
C ALA A 102 6.13 10.85 1.12
N ASP A 103 6.53 9.93 1.98
CA ASP A 103 7.21 10.20 3.24
C ASP A 103 8.62 9.57 3.32
N ASN A 104 9.23 9.62 4.50
CA ASN A 104 10.58 9.13 4.77
C ASN A 104 10.80 7.65 4.44
N VAL A 105 9.75 6.87 4.28
CA VAL A 105 9.84 5.46 3.94
C VAL A 105 10.32 5.26 2.50
N CYS A 106 9.89 6.11 1.57
CA CYS A 106 10.13 5.95 0.13
C CYS A 106 11.25 6.84 -0.44
N ILE A 107 12.07 7.49 0.41
CA ILE A 107 13.16 8.39 -0.04
C ILE A 107 14.44 7.65 -0.46
N ARG A 108 14.64 6.41 -0.01
CA ARG A 108 15.80 5.62 -0.45
C ARG A 108 15.78 5.42 -1.96
N THR A 109 16.97 5.25 -2.55
CA THR A 109 17.08 5.00 -3.98
C THR A 109 16.39 3.70 -4.39
N TRP A 110 15.42 3.79 -5.31
CA TRP A 110 14.68 2.62 -5.76
C TRP A 110 15.50 1.77 -6.71
N ASN A 111 15.44 0.46 -6.50
CA ASN A 111 15.98 -0.54 -7.40
C ASN A 111 15.01 -0.74 -8.58
N VAL A 112 15.21 0.05 -9.63
CA VAL A 112 14.34 0.03 -10.82
C VAL A 112 14.43 -1.29 -11.60
N ASP A 113 15.49 -2.09 -11.43
CA ASP A 113 15.58 -3.41 -12.06
C ASP A 113 14.57 -4.39 -11.48
N VAL A 114 14.30 -4.30 -10.17
CA VAL A 114 13.24 -5.09 -9.53
C VAL A 114 11.87 -4.69 -10.11
N LEU A 115 11.60 -3.40 -10.24
CA LEU A 115 10.38 -2.92 -10.88
C LEU A 115 10.27 -3.38 -12.33
N ASN A 116 11.34 -3.24 -13.11
CA ASN A 116 11.40 -3.67 -14.50
C ASN A 116 11.09 -5.17 -14.66
N ASN A 117 11.59 -5.99 -13.75
CA ASN A 117 11.31 -7.42 -13.76
C ASN A 117 9.81 -7.72 -13.57
N TYR A 118 9.13 -7.03 -12.63
CA TYR A 118 7.68 -7.20 -12.46
C TYR A 118 6.87 -6.67 -13.63
N LEU A 119 7.32 -5.62 -14.28
CA LEU A 119 6.63 -5.04 -15.44
C LEU A 119 6.76 -5.89 -16.71
N ASN A 120 7.87 -6.65 -16.88
CA ASN A 120 8.19 -7.29 -18.15
C ASN A 120 8.45 -8.82 -18.06
N ASN A 121 8.96 -9.34 -16.93
CA ASN A 121 9.45 -10.71 -16.84
C ASN A 121 8.59 -11.59 -15.92
N PHE A 122 8.00 -11.03 -14.87
CA PHE A 122 7.21 -11.78 -13.88
C PHE A 122 5.70 -11.68 -14.11
N ASP A 123 5.27 -11.34 -15.34
CA ASP A 123 3.82 -11.29 -15.67
C ASP A 123 3.15 -12.68 -15.53
N ASN A 124 3.94 -13.76 -15.69
CA ASN A 124 3.48 -15.14 -15.52
C ASN A 124 3.43 -15.63 -14.06
N ASP A 125 3.92 -14.84 -13.09
CA ASP A 125 3.96 -15.24 -11.66
C ASP A 125 2.59 -15.18 -10.96
N ASN A 126 1.51 -15.09 -11.73
CA ASN A 126 0.13 -15.11 -11.24
C ASN A 126 -0.11 -14.17 -10.06
N TRP A 127 0.11 -12.89 -10.27
CA TRP A 127 -0.18 -11.80 -9.31
C TRP A 127 -1.08 -10.74 -9.93
N ASP A 128 -1.88 -10.08 -9.13
CA ASP A 128 -2.69 -8.92 -9.51
C ASP A 128 -2.20 -7.66 -8.81
N CYS A 129 -1.69 -7.82 -7.59
CA CYS A 129 -1.05 -6.80 -6.79
C CYS A 129 0.24 -7.34 -6.18
N ILE A 130 1.30 -6.54 -6.22
CA ILE A 130 2.60 -6.88 -5.60
C ILE A 130 3.10 -5.72 -4.75
N SER A 131 3.30 -5.95 -3.45
CA SER A 131 4.08 -5.09 -2.57
C SER A 131 5.52 -5.59 -2.48
N PHE A 132 6.43 -4.75 -2.00
CA PHE A 132 7.85 -5.07 -2.01
C PHE A 132 8.40 -5.26 -0.60
N ASN A 133 9.34 -6.18 -0.47
CA ASN A 133 10.13 -6.35 0.74
C ASN A 133 11.05 -5.14 0.98
N ASN A 134 11.43 -4.91 2.23
CA ASN A 134 12.37 -3.90 2.69
C ASN A 134 13.34 -4.50 3.70
N ASP A 135 14.40 -3.78 4.05
CA ASP A 135 15.33 -4.17 5.11
C ASP A 135 14.64 -4.32 6.47
N ASP A 136 13.68 -3.44 6.76
CA ASP A 136 12.76 -3.58 7.88
C ASP A 136 11.31 -3.55 7.36
N TYR A 137 10.60 -4.69 7.46
CA TYR A 137 9.19 -4.74 7.11
C TYR A 137 8.39 -3.93 8.15
N TYR A 138 8.09 -2.67 7.84
CA TYR A 138 7.53 -1.73 8.81
C TYR A 138 6.01 -1.73 8.87
N ASP A 139 5.34 -1.90 7.72
CA ASP A 139 3.90 -1.67 7.58
C ASP A 139 3.07 -2.91 7.98
N ILE A 140 3.09 -3.19 9.28
CA ILE A 140 2.29 -4.27 9.87
C ILE A 140 0.80 -3.92 9.89
N TRP A 141 0.45 -2.65 9.81
CA TRP A 141 -0.94 -2.21 9.82
C TRP A 141 -1.69 -2.59 8.54
N ALA A 142 -1.02 -2.59 7.40
CA ALA A 142 -1.58 -3.04 6.12
C ALA A 142 -1.46 -4.57 5.91
N LEU A 143 -0.83 -5.29 6.84
CA LEU A 143 -0.48 -6.69 6.63
C LEU A 143 -1.56 -7.66 7.14
N MET A 144 -2.04 -8.54 6.25
CA MET A 144 -2.86 -9.70 6.58
C MET A 144 -2.41 -10.91 5.76
N PHE A 145 -2.12 -12.03 6.39
CA PHE A 145 -1.62 -13.24 5.74
C PHE A 145 -1.94 -14.48 6.57
N ASP A 146 -1.95 -15.64 5.94
CA ASP A 146 -2.25 -16.94 6.56
C ASP A 146 -3.52 -16.87 7.43
N ASN A 147 -3.40 -17.18 8.72
CA ASN A 147 -4.48 -17.10 9.71
C ASN A 147 -4.52 -15.77 10.46
N PHE A 148 -3.61 -14.84 10.21
CA PHE A 148 -3.63 -13.49 10.80
C PHE A 148 -4.52 -12.57 9.95
N ARG A 149 -5.85 -12.69 10.14
CA ARG A 149 -6.87 -12.07 9.30
C ARG A 149 -7.59 -10.90 9.96
N HIS A 150 -6.82 -10.11 10.72
CA HIS A 150 -7.32 -8.88 11.33
C HIS A 150 -6.20 -7.85 11.42
N HIS A 151 -6.54 -6.57 11.50
CA HIS A 151 -5.52 -5.53 11.62
C HIS A 151 -4.81 -5.59 12.98
N CYS A 152 -3.53 -5.28 13.02
CA CYS A 152 -2.70 -5.47 14.21
C CYS A 152 -3.14 -4.65 15.45
N TRP A 153 -3.86 -3.56 15.23
CA TRP A 153 -4.42 -2.72 16.31
C TRP A 153 -5.73 -3.25 16.91
N GLY A 154 -6.39 -4.18 16.25
CA GLY A 154 -7.70 -4.71 16.65
C GLY A 154 -7.66 -5.68 17.83
N PHE A 155 -6.59 -5.64 18.64
CA PHE A 155 -6.42 -6.53 19.78
C PHE A 155 -6.08 -5.76 21.05
N SER A 156 -6.79 -6.06 22.13
CA SER A 156 -6.44 -5.72 23.51
C SER A 156 -5.84 -6.92 24.23
N GLU A 157 -4.96 -6.70 25.21
CA GLU A 157 -4.24 -7.71 25.97
C GLU A 157 -3.21 -8.53 25.15
N GLY A 158 -2.53 -9.49 25.75
CA GLY A 158 -1.55 -10.34 25.06
C GLY A 158 -0.17 -9.71 24.84
N GLY A 159 0.31 -8.89 25.78
CA GLY A 159 1.60 -8.19 25.65
C GLY A 159 1.49 -6.85 24.94
N GLY A 160 0.26 -6.38 24.72
CA GLY A 160 0.00 -5.11 24.07
C GLY A 160 0.43 -5.08 22.60
N TRP A 161 0.58 -3.88 22.10
CA TRP A 161 1.00 -3.63 20.72
C TRP A 161 2.33 -4.29 20.36
N ASP A 162 3.31 -4.25 21.27
CA ASP A 162 4.63 -4.85 21.03
C ASP A 162 4.56 -6.38 20.88
N GLY A 163 3.63 -7.06 21.56
CA GLY A 163 3.44 -8.51 21.44
C GLY A 163 2.93 -8.90 20.05
N VAL A 164 1.81 -8.33 19.62
CA VAL A 164 1.17 -8.64 18.34
C VAL A 164 2.06 -8.19 17.17
N VAL A 165 2.46 -6.92 17.15
CA VAL A 165 3.28 -6.37 16.05
C VAL A 165 4.65 -7.02 16.01
N GLY A 166 5.28 -7.25 17.16
CA GLY A 166 6.57 -7.91 17.24
C GLY A 166 6.53 -9.35 16.70
N LEU A 167 5.47 -10.10 17.01
CA LEU A 167 5.26 -11.44 16.45
C LEU A 167 5.09 -11.38 14.93
N LEU A 168 4.18 -10.54 14.44
CA LEU A 168 3.89 -10.42 13.00
C LEU A 168 5.13 -10.00 12.22
N LYS A 169 5.91 -9.04 12.72
CA LYS A 169 7.20 -8.64 12.10
C LYS A 169 8.18 -9.80 12.02
N LYS A 170 8.38 -10.54 13.11
CA LYS A 170 9.29 -11.71 13.13
C LYS A 170 8.84 -12.78 12.15
N TYR A 171 7.53 -13.05 12.13
CA TYR A 171 6.95 -14.09 11.29
C TYR A 171 7.06 -13.74 9.79
N ILE A 172 6.67 -12.53 9.39
CA ILE A 172 6.75 -12.12 7.98
C ILE A 172 8.20 -12.07 7.48
N ARG A 173 9.14 -11.60 8.28
CA ARG A 173 10.57 -11.61 7.94
C ARG A 173 11.06 -13.04 7.72
N PHE A 174 10.80 -13.94 8.67
CA PHE A 174 11.18 -15.35 8.52
C PHE A 174 10.61 -15.95 7.22
N ARG A 175 9.33 -15.69 6.92
CA ARG A 175 8.68 -16.19 5.69
C ARG A 175 9.36 -15.63 4.44
N LEU A 176 9.67 -14.35 4.38
CA LEU A 176 10.34 -13.73 3.23
C LEU A 176 11.80 -14.17 3.08
N ASP A 177 12.53 -14.33 4.18
CA ASP A 177 13.94 -14.76 4.17
C ASP A 177 14.09 -16.23 3.75
N THR A 178 13.10 -17.08 4.01
CA THR A 178 13.10 -18.52 3.66
C THR A 178 12.36 -18.83 2.37
N LEU A 179 11.76 -17.84 1.72
CA LEU A 179 10.94 -18.01 0.52
C LEU A 179 11.79 -18.46 -0.67
N GLN A 180 11.43 -19.60 -1.29
CA GLN A 180 12.10 -20.10 -2.49
C GLN A 180 11.56 -19.41 -3.76
N GLU A 181 10.27 -19.12 -3.81
CA GLU A 181 9.59 -18.43 -4.90
C GLU A 181 9.97 -16.95 -4.93
N ASN A 182 9.59 -16.24 -6.00
CA ASN A 182 9.83 -14.79 -6.11
C ASN A 182 8.89 -13.95 -5.24
N SER A 183 7.73 -14.50 -4.87
CA SER A 183 6.72 -13.81 -4.08
C SER A 183 5.87 -14.78 -3.27
N MET A 184 5.29 -14.32 -2.17
CA MET A 184 4.32 -15.06 -1.37
C MET A 184 2.93 -14.44 -1.44
N GLU A 185 1.88 -15.29 -1.45
CA GLU A 185 0.49 -14.82 -1.43
C GLU A 185 0.11 -14.35 -0.01
N VAL A 186 -0.64 -13.26 0.06
CA VAL A 186 -1.17 -12.65 1.29
C VAL A 186 -2.59 -12.14 1.03
N LEU A 187 -3.31 -11.74 2.08
CA LEU A 187 -4.60 -11.10 1.91
C LEU A 187 -4.45 -9.58 1.69
N SER A 188 -3.47 -8.99 2.32
CA SER A 188 -3.13 -7.59 2.20
C SER A 188 -1.67 -7.34 2.57
N ALA A 189 -1.02 -6.43 1.85
CA ALA A 189 0.29 -5.89 2.16
C ALA A 189 0.54 -4.61 1.37
N PHE A 190 1.29 -3.66 1.95
CA PHE A 190 1.63 -2.43 1.24
C PHE A 190 3.12 -2.08 1.36
N ASN A 191 3.60 -1.84 2.57
CA ASN A 191 5.02 -1.59 2.88
C ASN A 191 5.62 -0.40 2.11
N GLY A 192 4.83 0.66 1.88
CA GLY A 192 5.20 1.92 1.24
C GLY A 192 5.06 1.97 -0.27
N ILE A 193 5.18 0.84 -0.97
CA ILE A 193 5.05 0.77 -2.44
C ILE A 193 4.29 -0.50 -2.84
N CYS A 194 3.27 -0.33 -3.67
CA CYS A 194 2.51 -1.44 -4.25
C CYS A 194 2.27 -1.21 -5.75
N LEU A 195 2.51 -2.24 -6.57
CA LEU A 195 2.24 -2.27 -8.00
C LEU A 195 1.00 -3.11 -8.28
N TYR A 196 0.10 -2.60 -9.12
CA TYR A 196 -1.19 -3.22 -9.44
C TYR A 196 -1.35 -3.42 -10.96
N LYS A 197 -1.93 -4.54 -11.37
CA LYS A 197 -2.50 -4.70 -12.72
C LYS A 197 -3.80 -3.89 -12.78
N THR A 198 -3.79 -2.73 -13.41
CA THR A 198 -4.83 -1.70 -13.27
C THR A 198 -6.23 -2.22 -13.55
N GLU A 199 -6.43 -2.94 -14.65
CA GLU A 199 -7.75 -3.38 -15.07
C GLU A 199 -8.38 -4.38 -14.08
N ASN A 200 -7.55 -5.20 -13.40
CA ASN A 200 -8.04 -6.20 -12.45
C ASN A 200 -8.60 -5.56 -11.17
N PHE A 201 -8.16 -4.34 -10.85
CA PHE A 201 -8.62 -3.58 -9.68
C PHE A 201 -9.75 -2.60 -9.97
N LYS A 202 -10.26 -2.55 -11.21
CA LYS A 202 -11.36 -1.66 -11.56
C LYS A 202 -12.63 -2.00 -10.78
N GLY A 203 -13.20 -0.99 -10.13
CA GLY A 203 -14.40 -1.12 -9.30
C GLY A 203 -14.13 -1.40 -7.81
N PHE A 204 -12.86 -1.65 -7.42
CA PHE A 204 -12.47 -1.63 -6.02
C PHE A 204 -12.10 -0.21 -5.59
N TYR A 205 -12.21 0.07 -4.29
CA TYR A 205 -11.91 1.38 -3.70
C TYR A 205 -11.29 1.25 -2.32
N TYR A 206 -10.58 2.27 -1.90
CA TYR A 206 -10.00 2.37 -0.56
C TYR A 206 -11.03 2.85 0.46
N ASP A 207 -10.99 2.28 1.64
CA ASP A 207 -11.83 2.71 2.77
C ASP A 207 -11.02 2.60 4.08
N GLY A 208 -10.97 3.68 4.84
CA GLY A 208 -10.17 3.80 6.05
C GLY A 208 -10.96 3.57 7.36
N LEU A 209 -12.25 3.20 7.29
CA LEU A 209 -13.08 3.01 8.47
C LEU A 209 -13.17 1.53 8.88
N TYR A 210 -12.91 1.27 10.15
CA TYR A 210 -13.03 -0.07 10.71
C TYR A 210 -14.44 -0.66 10.58
N SER A 211 -15.48 0.16 10.71
CA SER A 211 -16.87 -0.25 10.55
C SER A 211 -17.19 -0.85 9.17
N ASN A 212 -16.50 -0.40 8.12
CA ASN A 212 -16.62 -0.94 6.77
C ASN A 212 -15.73 -2.18 6.58
N PHE A 213 -14.50 -2.13 7.06
CA PHE A 213 -13.60 -3.28 7.04
C PHE A 213 -14.22 -4.49 7.76
N LYS A 214 -14.83 -4.28 8.93
CA LYS A 214 -15.52 -5.35 9.69
C LYS A 214 -16.61 -6.08 8.88
N LYS A 215 -17.26 -5.43 7.92
CA LYS A 215 -18.30 -6.06 7.08
C LYS A 215 -17.76 -7.11 6.12
N ILE A 216 -16.47 -7.04 5.81
CA ILE A 216 -15.80 -7.97 4.86
C ILE A 216 -14.99 -9.05 5.55
N ILE A 217 -14.90 -9.05 6.88
CA ILE A 217 -14.24 -10.10 7.68
C ILE A 217 -15.30 -10.91 8.40
N THR A 218 -15.16 -12.24 8.40
CA THR A 218 -16.10 -13.13 9.08
C THR A 218 -15.72 -13.36 10.54
N GLU A 219 -16.70 -13.69 11.38
CA GLU A 219 -16.44 -14.06 12.78
C GLU A 219 -15.55 -15.32 12.88
N GLU A 220 -15.61 -16.21 11.91
CA GLU A 220 -14.72 -17.37 11.82
C GLU A 220 -13.27 -16.94 11.59
N GLU A 221 -13.01 -16.00 10.66
CA GLU A 221 -11.68 -15.45 10.41
C GLU A 221 -11.12 -14.78 11.66
N LEU A 222 -11.94 -14.01 12.39
CA LEU A 222 -11.54 -13.39 13.66
C LEU A 222 -11.19 -14.41 14.73
N THR A 223 -12.05 -15.42 14.92
CA THR A 223 -11.83 -16.52 15.87
C THR A 223 -10.54 -17.29 15.56
N ASN A 224 -10.33 -17.61 14.28
CA ASN A 224 -9.12 -18.29 13.83
C ASN A 224 -7.86 -17.46 14.10
N THR A 225 -7.94 -16.14 13.91
CA THR A 225 -6.82 -15.22 14.22
C THR A 225 -6.47 -15.22 15.70
N VAL A 226 -7.47 -15.12 16.58
CA VAL A 226 -7.24 -15.20 18.04
C VAL A 226 -6.62 -16.53 18.41
N ASN A 227 -7.11 -17.64 17.87
CA ASN A 227 -6.56 -18.99 18.12
C ASN A 227 -5.13 -19.15 17.57
N GLU A 228 -4.81 -18.49 16.45
CA GLU A 228 -3.44 -18.48 15.92
C GLU A 228 -2.47 -17.79 16.87
N PHE A 229 -2.82 -16.61 17.42
CA PHE A 229 -1.98 -15.93 18.40
C PHE A 229 -1.72 -16.75 19.66
N LYS A 230 -2.71 -17.53 20.13
CA LYS A 230 -2.55 -18.42 21.28
C LYS A 230 -1.47 -19.49 21.08
N LYS A 231 -1.24 -19.97 19.85
CA LYS A 231 -0.15 -20.92 19.56
C LYS A 231 1.24 -20.33 19.81
N TYR A 232 1.35 -19.01 19.82
CA TYR A 232 2.55 -18.24 20.10
C TYR A 232 2.57 -17.66 21.54
N ASN A 233 1.72 -18.17 22.43
CA ASN A 233 1.56 -17.73 23.82
C ASN A 233 1.13 -16.25 23.93
N LEU A 234 0.40 -15.72 22.96
CA LEU A 234 -0.25 -14.41 23.03
C LEU A 234 -1.75 -14.60 23.25
N ASP A 235 -2.20 -14.28 24.48
CA ASP A 235 -3.63 -14.33 24.84
C ASP A 235 -4.28 -12.98 24.52
N VAL A 236 -4.64 -12.80 23.25
CA VAL A 236 -5.25 -11.57 22.74
C VAL A 236 -6.77 -11.64 22.81
N LYS A 237 -7.41 -10.48 22.99
CA LYS A 237 -8.86 -10.30 22.83
C LYS A 237 -9.13 -9.30 21.75
N LEU A 238 -10.22 -9.50 20.99
CA LEU A 238 -10.65 -8.54 19.97
C LEU A 238 -11.07 -7.22 20.62
N ASP A 239 -10.56 -6.13 20.09
CA ASP A 239 -10.93 -4.77 20.46
C ASP A 239 -11.76 -4.14 19.33
N HIS A 240 -13.04 -3.94 19.59
CA HIS A 240 -13.99 -3.36 18.64
C HIS A 240 -14.16 -1.84 18.80
N SER A 241 -13.39 -1.20 19.68
CA SER A 241 -13.49 0.24 19.93
C SER A 241 -12.81 1.10 18.83
N TRP A 242 -12.02 0.49 17.97
CA TRP A 242 -11.33 1.18 16.88
C TRP A 242 -12.29 1.78 15.85
N VAL A 243 -11.99 2.99 15.42
CA VAL A 243 -12.75 3.70 14.37
C VAL A 243 -12.01 3.63 13.05
N GLU A 244 -10.70 3.80 13.07
CA GLU A 244 -9.84 3.78 11.89
C GLU A 244 -9.31 2.38 11.58
N CYS A 245 -9.11 2.10 10.30
CA CYS A 245 -8.44 0.90 9.81
C CYS A 245 -7.50 1.30 8.67
N CYS A 246 -6.39 0.58 8.47
CA CYS A 246 -5.55 0.82 7.30
C CYS A 246 -6.39 0.65 6.03
N GLU A 247 -6.42 1.67 5.19
CA GLU A 247 -7.26 1.72 3.99
C GLU A 247 -6.89 0.66 2.95
N HIS A 248 -5.64 0.19 2.95
CA HIS A 248 -5.22 -0.94 2.11
C HIS A 248 -5.90 -2.25 2.49
N LEU A 249 -6.25 -2.46 3.76
CA LEU A 249 -6.91 -3.68 4.18
C LEU A 249 -8.27 -3.85 3.49
N PHE A 250 -9.08 -2.80 3.48
CA PHE A 250 -10.39 -2.87 2.80
C PHE A 250 -10.19 -3.11 1.29
N TYR A 251 -9.30 -2.39 0.64
CA TYR A 251 -9.02 -2.48 -0.78
C TYR A 251 -8.52 -3.87 -1.19
N HIS A 252 -7.48 -4.36 -0.54
CA HIS A 252 -6.85 -5.64 -0.87
C HIS A 252 -7.73 -6.83 -0.50
N VAL A 253 -8.31 -6.85 0.71
CA VAL A 253 -9.14 -7.98 1.16
C VAL A 253 -10.42 -8.08 0.32
N SER A 254 -11.02 -6.95 -0.08
CA SER A 254 -12.16 -6.95 -1.01
C SER A 254 -11.79 -7.58 -2.35
N ALA A 255 -10.61 -7.23 -2.91
CA ALA A 255 -10.10 -7.80 -4.15
C ALA A 255 -9.73 -9.28 -3.99
N PHE A 256 -9.04 -9.66 -2.91
CA PHE A 256 -8.68 -11.04 -2.59
C PHE A 256 -9.93 -11.95 -2.50
N LYS A 257 -11.00 -11.50 -1.83
CA LYS A 257 -12.27 -12.25 -1.73
C LYS A 257 -13.01 -12.40 -3.06
N LYS A 258 -12.61 -11.64 -4.09
CA LYS A 258 -13.06 -11.80 -5.48
C LYS A 258 -12.10 -12.65 -6.33
N GLY A 259 -11.08 -13.22 -5.72
CA GLY A 259 -10.14 -14.15 -6.37
C GLY A 259 -8.87 -13.50 -6.90
N LEU A 260 -8.65 -12.20 -6.68
CA LEU A 260 -7.41 -11.53 -7.08
C LEU A 260 -6.25 -11.99 -6.19
N LYS A 261 -5.06 -12.03 -6.76
CA LYS A 261 -3.83 -12.48 -6.13
C LYS A 261 -3.02 -11.29 -5.61
N ILE A 262 -3.05 -11.11 -4.30
CA ILE A 262 -2.24 -10.11 -3.59
C ILE A 262 -0.98 -10.80 -3.10
N LYS A 263 0.20 -10.25 -3.41
CA LYS A 263 1.47 -10.88 -3.07
C LYS A 263 2.48 -9.89 -2.49
N ILE A 264 3.47 -10.43 -1.79
CA ILE A 264 4.68 -9.71 -1.37
C ILE A 264 5.87 -10.29 -2.16
N SER A 265 6.61 -9.43 -2.83
CA SER A 265 7.89 -9.77 -3.45
C SER A 265 8.95 -10.07 -2.39
N LYS A 266 9.78 -11.11 -2.59
CA LYS A 266 10.98 -11.28 -1.77
C LYS A 266 12.07 -10.24 -2.07
N PHE A 267 12.02 -9.63 -3.25
CA PHE A 267 13.01 -8.63 -3.67
C PHE A 267 12.69 -7.28 -3.05
N LYS A 268 13.75 -6.58 -2.67
CA LYS A 268 13.67 -5.24 -2.09
C LYS A 268 13.70 -4.20 -3.19
N ILE A 269 12.79 -3.25 -3.12
CA ILE A 269 12.76 -2.13 -4.06
C ILE A 269 13.53 -0.94 -3.50
N MET A 270 13.72 -0.88 -2.16
CA MET A 270 14.44 0.17 -1.45
C MET A 270 15.52 -0.41 -0.55
#